data_e13bdd5af1dc158a11f5aa9d71e08c60
#
_entry.id   e13bdd5af1dc158a11f5aa9d71e08c60
#
_cell.length_a   1.000
_cell.length_b   1.000
_cell.length_c   1.000
_cell.angle_alpha   90.00
_cell.angle_beta   90.00
_cell.angle_gamma   90.00
#
_symmetry.space_group_name_H-M   'P 1'
#
loop_
_entity.id
_entity.type
_entity.pdbx_description
1 polymer ?
#
loop_
_entity_poly.entity_id
_entity_poly.type
_entity_poly.pdbx_seq_one_letter_code
_entity_poly.pdbx_strand_id
1 'polypeptide(L)'
;SRYLYEAGGKRIRPVLTLLAAQLGDGNTEQVIDVAKALEITHLGSLYHDDVMDGADRRRGVPAAHAVWGNNIAILTGDILFSRASQLMSRLGERAIRLQADTFERLVLGQMHETLGAQPGDDPIEFYLQVLADKTGSLIAAATQGGVIFSNAPSEYEEPLRVYGEKIGVAFQLLDDVIDLSAKPCLLYTSDAADDSLRV
;
A
#
# COMPACT_ATOMS: atom_id res chain seq x y z
N SER A 1 -4.49 13.04 11.56
CA SER A 1 -4.03 11.72 11.07
C SER A 1 -5.14 10.64 11.01
N ARG A 2 -6.29 10.84 11.62
CA ARG A 2 -7.43 9.88 11.53
C ARG A 2 -8.35 10.10 10.34
N TYR A 3 -8.26 11.23 9.70
CA TYR A 3 -9.20 11.68 8.68
C TYR A 3 -9.46 10.64 7.57
N LEU A 4 -8.39 10.21 6.84
CA LEU A 4 -8.53 9.18 5.81
C LEU A 4 -8.86 7.79 6.38
N TYR A 5 -8.44 7.51 7.61
CA TYR A 5 -8.81 6.26 8.28
C TYR A 5 -10.33 6.20 8.55
N GLU A 6 -10.92 7.28 9.03
CA GLU A 6 -12.34 7.38 9.34
C GLU A 6 -13.21 7.48 8.08
N ALA A 7 -12.64 7.95 6.96
CA ALA A 7 -13.32 8.00 5.66
C ALA A 7 -13.60 6.61 5.06
N GLY A 8 -13.01 5.54 5.61
CA GLY A 8 -13.27 4.17 5.16
C GLY A 8 -12.01 3.43 4.69
N GLY A 9 -12.21 2.39 3.86
CA GLY A 9 -11.17 1.52 3.30
C GLY A 9 -11.39 0.06 3.63
N LYS A 10 -11.05 -0.85 2.73
CA LYS A 10 -11.27 -2.31 2.86
C LYS A 10 -10.30 -3.01 3.80
N ARG A 11 -9.21 -2.36 4.19
CA ARG A 11 -8.16 -2.93 5.07
C ARG A 11 -7.59 -4.26 4.55
N ILE A 12 -7.41 -4.38 3.23
CA ILE A 12 -6.94 -5.62 2.58
C ILE A 12 -5.56 -6.02 3.10
N ARG A 13 -4.64 -5.06 3.29
CA ARG A 13 -3.28 -5.33 3.78
C ARG A 13 -3.27 -5.98 5.16
N PRO A 14 -3.93 -5.42 6.19
CA PRO A 14 -4.10 -6.10 7.48
C PRO A 14 -4.75 -7.46 7.35
N VAL A 15 -5.81 -7.61 6.55
CA VAL A 15 -6.50 -8.90 6.37
C VAL A 15 -5.54 -9.94 5.79
N LEU A 16 -4.77 -9.61 4.77
CA LEU A 16 -3.79 -10.53 4.18
C LEU A 16 -2.67 -10.89 5.15
N THR A 17 -2.19 -9.94 5.97
CA THR A 17 -1.21 -10.23 7.03
C THR A 17 -1.76 -11.26 8.02
N LEU A 18 -3.00 -11.05 8.50
CA LEU A 18 -3.64 -11.95 9.46
C LEU A 18 -3.97 -13.32 8.87
N LEU A 19 -4.31 -13.38 7.58
CA LEU A 19 -4.54 -14.65 6.89
C LEU A 19 -3.24 -15.43 6.67
N ALA A 20 -2.18 -14.78 6.19
CA ALA A 20 -0.88 -15.41 6.02
C ALA A 20 -0.29 -15.93 7.33
N ALA A 21 -0.57 -15.26 8.44
CA ALA A 21 -0.16 -15.69 9.78
C ALA A 21 -0.78 -17.02 10.22
N GLN A 22 -1.86 -17.48 9.59
CA GLN A 22 -2.46 -18.79 9.89
C GLN A 22 -1.59 -19.97 9.46
N LEU A 23 -0.53 -19.74 8.69
CA LEU A 23 0.49 -20.73 8.36
C LEU A 23 1.45 -21.03 9.52
N GLY A 24 1.45 -20.18 10.56
CA GLY A 24 2.25 -20.32 11.78
C GLY A 24 1.38 -20.26 13.04
N ASP A 25 1.83 -19.49 14.02
CA ASP A 25 1.17 -19.35 15.34
C ASP A 25 -0.09 -18.45 15.30
N GLY A 26 -0.55 -18.05 14.12
CA GLY A 26 -1.73 -17.21 13.95
C GLY A 26 -1.46 -15.73 14.29
N ASN A 27 -2.50 -15.07 14.80
CA ASN A 27 -2.51 -13.62 15.00
C ASN A 27 -1.84 -13.20 16.32
N THR A 28 -0.52 -13.39 16.40
CA THR A 28 0.30 -12.92 17.53
C THR A 28 0.29 -11.39 17.64
N GLU A 29 0.72 -10.84 18.77
CA GLU A 29 0.88 -9.38 18.93
C GLU A 29 1.84 -8.79 17.90
N GLN A 30 2.91 -9.53 17.55
CA GLN A 30 3.88 -9.11 16.54
C GLN A 30 3.23 -9.02 15.16
N VAL A 31 2.42 -10.02 14.77
CA VAL A 31 1.66 -10.01 13.52
C VAL A 31 0.69 -8.83 13.46
N ILE A 32 -0.01 -8.56 14.56
CA ILE A 32 -0.93 -7.42 14.67
C ILE A 32 -0.18 -6.09 14.52
N ASP A 33 1.01 -5.95 15.09
CA ASP A 33 1.80 -4.73 14.99
C ASP A 33 2.38 -4.54 13.58
N VAL A 34 2.80 -5.61 12.89
CA VAL A 34 3.16 -5.56 11.47
C VAL A 34 1.98 -5.13 10.61
N ALA A 35 0.80 -5.74 10.82
CA ALA A 35 -0.41 -5.39 10.08
C ALA A 35 -0.78 -3.91 10.24
N LYS A 36 -0.69 -3.39 11.48
CA LYS A 36 -0.91 -1.95 11.76
C LYS A 36 0.14 -1.08 11.07
N ALA A 37 1.43 -1.45 11.14
CA ALA A 37 2.50 -0.66 10.56
C ALA A 37 2.38 -0.53 9.05
N LEU A 38 2.06 -1.63 8.35
CA LEU A 38 1.86 -1.64 6.90
C LEU A 38 0.62 -0.83 6.48
N GLU A 39 -0.48 -0.92 7.23
CA GLU A 39 -1.67 -0.09 6.96
C GLU A 39 -1.40 1.40 7.23
N ILE A 40 -0.64 1.74 8.28
CA ILE A 40 -0.24 3.12 8.57
C ILE A 40 0.68 3.64 7.46
N THR A 41 1.61 2.82 6.95
CA THR A 41 2.46 3.17 5.80
C THR A 41 1.62 3.47 4.57
N HIS A 42 0.64 2.62 4.25
CA HIS A 42 -0.30 2.87 3.17
C HIS A 42 -1.09 4.17 3.36
N LEU A 43 -1.62 4.39 4.56
CA LEU A 43 -2.33 5.66 4.84
C LEU A 43 -1.43 6.87 4.68
N GLY A 44 -0.15 6.77 5.06
CA GLY A 44 0.84 7.83 4.87
C GLY A 44 1.07 8.13 3.38
N SER A 45 1.21 7.08 2.55
CA SER A 45 1.38 7.27 1.11
C SER A 45 0.17 7.97 0.47
N LEU A 46 -1.05 7.64 0.88
CA LEU A 46 -2.26 8.29 0.34
C LEU A 46 -2.28 9.81 0.59
N TYR A 47 -1.77 10.27 1.74
CA TYR A 47 -1.66 11.73 1.99
C TYR A 47 -0.69 12.41 1.04
N HIS A 48 0.40 11.73 0.68
CA HIS A 48 1.39 12.25 -0.27
C HIS A 48 0.89 12.15 -1.71
N ASP A 49 0.30 11.02 -2.09
CA ASP A 49 -0.26 10.79 -3.42
C ASP A 49 -1.31 11.85 -3.77
N ASP A 50 -2.25 12.13 -2.85
CA ASP A 50 -3.27 13.16 -3.05
C ASP A 50 -2.67 14.54 -3.38
N VAL A 51 -1.54 14.90 -2.75
CA VAL A 51 -0.84 16.15 -3.03
C VAL A 51 -0.15 16.13 -4.40
N MET A 52 0.51 15.01 -4.72
CA MET A 52 1.25 14.86 -5.99
C MET A 52 0.31 14.82 -7.19
N ASP A 53 -0.84 14.15 -7.04
CA ASP A 53 -1.83 13.97 -8.08
C ASP A 53 -2.82 15.15 -8.17
N GLY A 54 -2.79 16.08 -7.19
CA GLY A 54 -3.75 17.17 -7.11
C GLY A 54 -5.20 16.70 -6.94
N ALA A 55 -5.40 15.56 -6.28
CA ALA A 55 -6.70 14.91 -6.18
C ALA A 55 -7.67 15.72 -5.31
N ASP A 56 -8.84 16.07 -5.83
CA ASP A 56 -9.83 16.85 -5.08
C ASP A 56 -10.47 16.06 -3.94
N ARG A 57 -10.61 14.75 -4.10
CA ARG A 57 -11.33 13.86 -3.17
C ARG A 57 -10.57 12.53 -2.99
N ARG A 58 -10.74 11.93 -1.81
CA ARG A 58 -10.28 10.57 -1.48
C ARG A 58 -11.35 9.87 -0.65
N ARG A 59 -11.72 8.64 -1.01
CA ARG A 59 -12.75 7.86 -0.29
C ARG A 59 -14.07 8.62 -0.10
N GLY A 60 -14.48 9.38 -1.09
CA GLY A 60 -15.72 10.15 -1.07
C GLY A 60 -15.70 11.44 -0.24
N VAL A 61 -14.60 11.73 0.49
CA VAL A 61 -14.40 12.99 1.22
C VAL A 61 -13.40 13.89 0.50
N PRO A 62 -13.38 15.23 0.75
CA PRO A 62 -12.33 16.10 0.21
C PRO A 62 -10.94 15.58 0.57
N ALA A 63 -9.97 15.67 -0.34
CA ALA A 63 -8.59 15.30 -0.03
C ALA A 63 -8.01 16.18 1.09
N ALA A 64 -7.09 15.64 1.88
CA ALA A 64 -6.56 16.35 3.05
C ALA A 64 -5.89 17.68 2.69
N HIS A 65 -5.19 17.74 1.56
CA HIS A 65 -4.55 18.97 1.10
C HIS A 65 -5.55 20.04 0.66
N ALA A 66 -6.72 19.62 0.15
CA ALA A 66 -7.80 20.55 -0.18
C ALA A 66 -8.44 21.20 1.08
N VAL A 67 -8.40 20.48 2.22
CA VAL A 67 -8.96 20.98 3.49
C VAL A 67 -7.95 21.78 4.29
N TRP A 68 -6.68 21.34 4.40
CA TRP A 68 -5.66 21.90 5.28
C TRP A 68 -4.41 22.41 4.59
N GLY A 69 -4.34 22.31 3.26
CA GLY A 69 -3.20 22.70 2.45
C GLY A 69 -2.12 21.61 2.35
N ASN A 70 -1.27 21.73 1.31
CA ASN A 70 -0.26 20.74 0.97
C ASN A 70 0.71 20.46 2.12
N ASN A 71 1.21 21.49 2.80
CA ASN A 71 2.18 21.33 3.88
C ASN A 71 1.64 20.44 5.01
N ILE A 72 0.38 20.62 5.40
CA ILE A 72 -0.23 19.81 6.47
C ILE A 72 -0.47 18.37 6.00
N ALA A 73 -0.87 18.18 4.75
CA ALA A 73 -1.03 16.84 4.19
C ALA A 73 0.31 16.08 4.15
N ILE A 74 1.38 16.68 3.63
CA ILE A 74 2.73 16.10 3.59
C ILE A 74 3.22 15.75 5.00
N LEU A 75 3.20 16.71 5.92
CA LEU A 75 3.63 16.46 7.31
C LEU A 75 2.79 15.40 8.02
N THR A 76 1.52 15.26 7.66
CA THR A 76 0.67 14.18 8.19
C THR A 76 1.13 12.82 7.69
N GLY A 77 1.48 12.70 6.41
CA GLY A 77 2.09 11.50 5.85
C GLY A 77 3.41 11.14 6.56
N ASP A 78 4.29 12.12 6.76
CA ASP A 78 5.58 11.94 7.45
C ASP A 78 5.40 11.43 8.89
N ILE A 79 4.42 11.98 9.62
CA ILE A 79 4.08 11.50 10.97
C ILE A 79 3.59 10.04 10.92
N LEU A 80 2.80 9.65 9.93
CA LEU A 80 2.33 8.28 9.77
C LEU A 80 3.50 7.32 9.47
N PHE A 81 4.41 7.68 8.56
CA PHE A 81 5.62 6.89 8.30
C PHE A 81 6.50 6.76 9.55
N SER A 82 6.67 7.84 10.30
CA SER A 82 7.39 7.80 11.59
C SER A 82 6.72 6.82 12.58
N ARG A 83 5.38 6.81 12.67
CA ARG A 83 4.64 5.87 13.54
C ARG A 83 4.75 4.42 13.08
N ALA A 84 4.68 4.16 11.78
CA ALA A 84 4.94 2.84 11.23
C ALA A 84 6.34 2.35 11.59
N SER A 85 7.37 3.20 11.41
CA SER A 85 8.76 2.89 11.76
C SER A 85 8.93 2.61 13.25
N GLN A 86 8.26 3.35 14.13
CA GLN A 86 8.27 3.09 15.57
C GLN A 86 7.65 1.73 15.95
N LEU A 87 6.60 1.29 15.24
CA LEU A 87 6.03 -0.05 15.45
C LEU A 87 7.01 -1.13 15.01
N MET A 88 7.55 -1.02 13.79
CA MET A 88 8.47 -2.01 13.23
C MET A 88 9.77 -2.11 14.02
N SER A 89 10.28 -0.99 14.57
CA SER A 89 11.51 -0.99 15.37
C SER A 89 11.42 -1.82 16.65
N ARG A 90 10.22 -2.00 17.20
CA ARG A 90 9.97 -2.84 18.38
C ARG A 90 10.05 -4.34 18.05
N LEU A 91 9.87 -4.70 16.78
CA LEU A 91 9.87 -6.07 16.29
C LEU A 91 11.27 -6.55 15.85
N GLY A 92 12.25 -5.65 15.90
CA GLY A 92 13.66 -5.96 15.61
C GLY A 92 14.08 -5.71 14.17
N GLU A 93 15.33 -6.07 13.86
CA GLU A 93 16.01 -5.75 12.61
C GLU A 93 15.24 -6.24 11.38
N ARG A 94 14.66 -7.43 11.45
CA ARG A 94 13.96 -8.04 10.32
C ARG A 94 12.72 -7.24 9.91
N ALA A 95 12.00 -6.70 10.89
CA ALA A 95 10.85 -5.83 10.63
C ALA A 95 11.27 -4.49 10.02
N ILE A 96 12.34 -3.90 10.55
CA ILE A 96 12.90 -2.64 10.04
C ILE A 96 13.31 -2.82 8.57
N ARG A 97 14.00 -3.91 8.24
CA ARG A 97 14.43 -4.22 6.88
C ARG A 97 13.24 -4.40 5.95
N LEU A 98 12.25 -5.22 6.35
CA LEU A 98 11.02 -5.41 5.58
C LEU A 98 10.33 -4.09 5.25
N GLN A 99 10.23 -3.19 6.24
CA GLN A 99 9.63 -1.88 6.04
C GLN A 99 10.47 -0.99 5.12
N ALA A 100 11.79 -0.94 5.31
CA ALA A 100 12.68 -0.09 4.53
C ALA A 100 12.67 -0.49 3.06
N ASP A 101 12.83 -1.79 2.77
CA ASP A 101 12.82 -2.32 1.41
C ASP A 101 11.45 -2.09 0.72
N THR A 102 10.36 -2.26 1.48
CA THR A 102 9.00 -2.02 0.98
C THR A 102 8.77 -0.55 0.68
N PHE A 103 9.21 0.34 1.57
CA PHE A 103 9.03 1.78 1.40
C PHE A 103 9.88 2.32 0.25
N GLU A 104 11.11 1.83 0.09
CA GLU A 104 11.96 2.16 -1.06
C GLU A 104 11.27 1.79 -2.37
N ARG A 105 10.75 0.57 -2.49
CA ARG A 105 10.02 0.13 -3.68
C ARG A 105 8.79 1.00 -3.95
N LEU A 106 8.01 1.31 -2.92
CA LEU A 106 6.84 2.18 -3.04
C LEU A 106 7.21 3.55 -3.63
N VAL A 107 8.28 4.17 -3.10
CA VAL A 107 8.75 5.49 -3.56
C VAL A 107 9.30 5.42 -4.98
N LEU A 108 10.09 4.38 -5.31
CA LEU A 108 10.60 4.16 -6.66
C LEU A 108 9.45 3.96 -7.66
N GLY A 109 8.42 3.19 -7.30
CA GLY A 109 7.22 3.01 -8.13
C GLY A 109 6.53 4.34 -8.41
N GLN A 110 6.35 5.19 -7.40
CA GLN A 110 5.78 6.52 -7.55
C GLN A 110 6.65 7.44 -8.43
N MET A 111 7.98 7.37 -8.28
CA MET A 111 8.90 8.13 -9.12
C MET A 111 8.84 7.67 -10.58
N HIS A 112 8.83 6.37 -10.83
CA HIS A 112 8.75 5.81 -12.18
C HIS A 112 7.42 6.19 -12.85
N GLU A 113 6.31 6.10 -12.13
CA GLU A 113 5.00 6.55 -12.62
C GLU A 113 5.02 8.03 -13.04
N THR A 114 5.62 8.89 -12.21
CA THR A 114 5.73 10.33 -12.48
C THR A 114 6.64 10.65 -13.66
N LEU A 115 7.76 9.94 -13.81
CA LEU A 115 8.73 10.16 -14.88
C LEU A 115 8.30 9.55 -16.21
N GLY A 116 7.53 8.46 -16.18
CA GLY A 116 7.14 7.68 -17.36
C GLY A 116 8.26 6.84 -17.95
N ALA A 117 7.89 5.96 -18.88
CA ALA A 117 8.83 5.11 -19.61
C ALA A 117 9.82 5.94 -20.43
N GLN A 118 11.09 5.50 -20.47
CA GLN A 118 12.15 6.17 -21.22
C GLN A 118 12.25 5.59 -22.65
N PRO A 119 12.87 6.34 -23.61
CA PRO A 119 13.11 5.81 -24.94
C PRO A 119 13.91 4.51 -24.90
N GLY A 120 13.32 3.42 -25.40
CA GLY A 120 13.92 2.09 -25.40
C GLY A 120 13.35 1.10 -24.38
N ASP A 121 12.54 1.57 -23.43
CA ASP A 121 11.82 0.69 -22.50
C ASP A 121 10.67 -0.02 -23.23
N ASP A 122 10.41 -1.27 -22.84
CA ASP A 122 9.14 -1.92 -23.18
C ASP A 122 8.02 -1.30 -22.33
N PRO A 123 7.02 -0.66 -22.93
CA PRO A 123 6.01 0.07 -22.18
C PRO A 123 5.13 -0.84 -21.29
N ILE A 124 4.94 -2.11 -21.67
CA ILE A 124 4.15 -3.05 -20.90
C ILE A 124 4.96 -3.53 -19.69
N GLU A 125 6.20 -3.91 -19.88
CA GLU A 125 7.09 -4.33 -18.78
C GLU A 125 7.29 -3.18 -17.80
N PHE A 126 7.53 -1.97 -18.29
CA PHE A 126 7.64 -0.78 -17.46
C PHE A 126 6.38 -0.54 -16.60
N TYR A 127 5.21 -0.56 -17.23
CA TYR A 127 3.94 -0.39 -16.54
C TYR A 127 3.72 -1.46 -15.45
N LEU A 128 3.93 -2.74 -15.78
CA LEU A 128 3.81 -3.83 -14.81
C LEU A 128 4.78 -3.68 -13.64
N GLN A 129 5.99 -3.18 -13.89
CA GLN A 129 6.98 -2.91 -12.83
C GLN A 129 6.51 -1.76 -11.92
N VAL A 130 5.95 -0.68 -12.48
CA VAL A 130 5.36 0.40 -11.69
C VAL A 130 4.26 -0.13 -10.77
N LEU A 131 3.34 -0.97 -11.29
CA LEU A 131 2.29 -1.58 -10.48
C LEU A 131 2.85 -2.51 -9.38
N ALA A 132 3.90 -3.28 -9.71
CA ALA A 132 4.56 -4.16 -8.74
C ALA A 132 5.20 -3.36 -7.59
N ASP A 133 5.83 -2.23 -7.90
CA ASP A 133 6.51 -1.42 -6.91
C ASP A 133 5.54 -0.52 -6.11
N LYS A 134 4.61 0.15 -6.78
CA LYS A 134 3.66 1.05 -6.12
C LYS A 134 2.60 0.31 -5.30
N THR A 135 1.96 -0.71 -5.87
CA THR A 135 0.84 -1.43 -5.22
C THR A 135 1.27 -2.81 -4.71
N GLY A 136 1.99 -3.57 -5.52
CA GLY A 136 2.41 -4.95 -5.22
C GLY A 136 3.33 -5.05 -4.01
N SER A 137 4.24 -4.09 -3.82
CA SER A 137 5.24 -4.11 -2.74
C SER A 137 4.62 -4.18 -1.33
N LEU A 138 3.63 -3.34 -1.05
CA LEU A 138 2.95 -3.32 0.25
C LEU A 138 2.08 -4.56 0.49
N ILE A 139 1.49 -5.14 -0.56
CA ILE A 139 0.72 -6.38 -0.45
C ILE A 139 1.66 -7.57 -0.26
N ALA A 140 2.80 -7.59 -0.95
CA ALA A 140 3.86 -8.57 -0.73
C ALA A 140 4.38 -8.52 0.71
N ALA A 141 4.65 -7.31 1.22
CA ALA A 141 5.08 -7.13 2.61
C ALA A 141 4.02 -7.59 3.62
N ALA A 142 2.74 -7.42 3.31
CA ALA A 142 1.64 -7.86 4.16
C ALA A 142 1.60 -9.38 4.28
N THR A 143 1.65 -10.11 3.17
CA THR A 143 1.66 -11.59 3.18
C THR A 143 2.96 -12.14 3.76
N GLN A 144 4.11 -11.60 3.39
CA GLN A 144 5.42 -12.01 3.92
C GLN A 144 5.53 -11.72 5.42
N GLY A 145 5.08 -10.54 5.86
CA GLY A 145 5.09 -10.15 7.27
C GLY A 145 4.22 -11.08 8.13
N GLY A 146 3.07 -11.50 7.62
CA GLY A 146 2.23 -12.50 8.28
C GLY A 146 2.98 -13.81 8.55
N VAL A 147 3.70 -14.32 7.54
CA VAL A 147 4.53 -15.54 7.67
C VAL A 147 5.66 -15.35 8.67
N ILE A 148 6.46 -14.28 8.51
CA ILE A 148 7.65 -14.03 9.32
C ILE A 148 7.31 -13.92 10.81
N PHE A 149 6.29 -13.13 11.15
CA PHE A 149 5.99 -12.77 12.55
C PHE A 149 4.99 -13.70 13.23
N SER A 150 4.49 -14.73 12.53
CA SER A 150 3.75 -15.84 13.09
C SER A 150 4.58 -17.09 13.36
N ASN A 151 5.91 -17.03 13.20
CA ASN A 151 6.81 -18.19 13.29
C ASN A 151 6.45 -19.31 12.31
N ALA A 152 5.84 -19.00 11.17
CA ALA A 152 5.58 -19.98 10.14
C ALA A 152 6.90 -20.52 9.56
N PRO A 153 6.92 -21.74 8.99
CA PRO A 153 8.10 -22.25 8.31
C PRO A 153 8.62 -21.29 7.25
N SER A 154 9.94 -21.04 7.24
CA SER A 154 10.58 -20.06 6.37
C SER A 154 10.41 -20.36 4.87
N GLU A 155 10.10 -21.61 4.53
CA GLU A 155 9.79 -22.04 3.16
C GLU A 155 8.57 -21.35 2.57
N TYR A 156 7.68 -20.80 3.39
CA TYR A 156 6.49 -20.05 2.93
C TYR A 156 6.77 -18.57 2.66
N GLU A 157 7.90 -18.02 3.10
CA GLU A 157 8.17 -16.57 3.01
C GLU A 157 8.21 -16.09 1.56
N GLU A 158 9.04 -16.70 0.73
CA GLU A 158 9.19 -16.28 -0.67
C GLU A 158 7.94 -16.59 -1.50
N PRO A 159 7.30 -17.77 -1.41
CA PRO A 159 6.04 -18.00 -2.07
C PRO A 159 4.95 -16.97 -1.72
N LEU A 160 4.81 -16.62 -0.44
CA LEU A 160 3.80 -15.64 0.00
C LEU A 160 4.16 -14.21 -0.41
N ARG A 161 5.44 -13.84 -0.45
CA ARG A 161 5.91 -12.58 -1.00
C ARG A 161 5.52 -12.45 -2.48
N VAL A 162 5.85 -13.47 -3.29
CA VAL A 162 5.53 -13.51 -4.72
C VAL A 162 4.02 -13.51 -4.96
N TYR A 163 3.28 -14.29 -4.18
CA TYR A 163 1.82 -14.34 -4.25
C TYR A 163 1.21 -12.95 -3.96
N GLY A 164 1.66 -12.30 -2.88
CA GLY A 164 1.19 -10.96 -2.52
C GLY A 164 1.47 -9.92 -3.59
N GLU A 165 2.68 -9.94 -4.17
CA GLU A 165 3.05 -9.03 -5.26
C GLU A 165 2.16 -9.24 -6.49
N LYS A 166 1.98 -10.49 -6.92
CA LYS A 166 1.14 -10.80 -8.09
C LYS A 166 -0.34 -10.45 -7.87
N ILE A 167 -0.87 -10.68 -6.68
CA ILE A 167 -2.23 -10.24 -6.34
C ILE A 167 -2.32 -8.71 -6.37
N GLY A 168 -1.33 -8.00 -5.85
CA GLY A 168 -1.30 -6.55 -5.89
C GLY A 168 -1.32 -6.00 -7.31
N VAL A 169 -0.48 -6.56 -8.20
CA VAL A 169 -0.46 -6.20 -9.63
C VAL A 169 -1.80 -6.52 -10.29
N ALA A 170 -2.33 -7.73 -10.09
CA ALA A 170 -3.61 -8.14 -10.69
C ALA A 170 -4.77 -7.26 -10.21
N PHE A 171 -4.75 -6.87 -8.95
CA PHE A 171 -5.74 -6.00 -8.35
C PHE A 171 -5.72 -4.61 -9.00
N GLN A 172 -4.53 -4.01 -9.16
CA GLN A 172 -4.38 -2.71 -9.81
C GLN A 172 -4.80 -2.76 -11.28
N LEU A 173 -4.37 -3.80 -12.02
CA LEU A 173 -4.81 -3.99 -13.41
C LEU A 173 -6.33 -4.05 -13.56
N LEU A 174 -7.00 -4.76 -12.65
CA LEU A 174 -8.46 -4.86 -12.66
C LEU A 174 -9.11 -3.50 -12.43
N ASP A 175 -8.55 -2.72 -11.54
CA ASP A 175 -9.04 -1.39 -11.19
C ASP A 175 -8.87 -0.41 -12.36
N ASP A 176 -7.72 -0.42 -13.00
CA ASP A 176 -7.46 0.40 -14.19
C ASP A 176 -8.44 0.04 -15.34
N VAL A 177 -8.77 -1.24 -15.49
CA VAL A 177 -9.81 -1.68 -16.47
C VAL A 177 -11.20 -1.19 -16.07
N ILE A 178 -11.53 -1.20 -14.77
CA ILE A 178 -12.81 -0.67 -14.27
C ILE A 178 -12.88 0.84 -14.52
N ASP A 179 -11.80 1.57 -14.24
CA ASP A 179 -11.73 3.02 -14.45
C ASP A 179 -11.88 3.40 -15.92
N LEU A 180 -11.24 2.65 -16.83
CA LEU A 180 -11.44 2.82 -18.28
C LEU A 180 -12.88 2.55 -18.74
N SER A 181 -13.60 1.69 -18.03
CA SER A 181 -14.97 1.30 -18.34
C SER A 181 -16.02 2.18 -17.65
N ALA A 182 -15.61 2.92 -16.62
CA ALA A 182 -16.48 3.77 -15.82
C ALA A 182 -16.86 5.06 -16.57
N LYS A 183 -18.07 5.55 -16.35
CA LYS A 183 -18.47 6.86 -16.85
C LYS A 183 -17.61 7.96 -16.20
N PRO A 184 -17.34 9.09 -16.88
CA PRO A 184 -16.43 10.16 -16.42
C PRO A 184 -16.65 10.67 -14.99
N CYS A 185 -17.82 10.43 -14.40
CA CYS A 185 -18.20 10.82 -13.04
C CYS A 185 -17.56 9.95 -11.94
N LEU A 186 -17.00 8.76 -12.27
CA LEU A 186 -16.41 7.83 -11.30
C LEU A 186 -14.88 7.86 -11.31
N LEU A 187 -14.25 8.41 -12.34
CA LEU A 187 -12.80 8.46 -12.57
C LEU A 187 -12.01 9.23 -11.50
N TYR A 188 -12.66 10.01 -10.65
CA TYR A 188 -11.96 10.90 -9.69
C TYR A 188 -12.02 10.44 -8.23
N THR A 189 -12.41 9.20 -7.94
CA THR A 189 -12.68 8.79 -6.55
C THR A 189 -12.01 7.50 -6.12
N SER A 190 -11.29 6.79 -6.99
CA SER A 190 -10.80 5.46 -6.63
C SER A 190 -9.33 5.41 -6.23
N ASP A 191 -9.07 5.05 -5.01
CA ASP A 191 -7.88 4.27 -4.65
C ASP A 191 -8.25 2.80 -4.87
N ALA A 192 -7.65 2.22 -5.88
CA ALA A 192 -7.89 0.88 -6.36
C ALA A 192 -7.95 -0.20 -5.28
N ALA A 193 -7.05 -0.16 -4.33
CA ALA A 193 -7.04 -1.11 -3.22
C ALA A 193 -8.17 -0.88 -2.20
N ASP A 194 -8.80 0.29 -2.22
CA ASP A 194 -9.74 0.68 -1.18
C ASP A 194 -11.19 0.90 -1.67
N ASP A 195 -11.45 1.18 -2.96
CA ASP A 195 -12.76 1.63 -3.44
C ASP A 195 -13.54 0.67 -4.35
N SER A 196 -12.91 -0.34 -4.95
CA SER A 196 -13.61 -1.24 -5.84
C SER A 196 -14.42 -2.29 -5.09
N LEU A 197 -15.66 -2.09 -4.88
CA LEU A 197 -16.81 -2.99 -4.73
C LEU A 197 -17.97 -2.21 -4.11
N ARG A 198 -18.57 -1.31 -4.87
CA ARG A 198 -19.98 -1.00 -4.71
C ARG A 198 -20.74 -1.79 -5.76
N VAL A 199 -21.18 -2.98 -5.39
CA VAL A 199 -22.35 -3.59 -5.99
C VAL A 199 -23.57 -2.95 -5.35
#